data_3804eb964a8edcd397fa9860ce50b7d4
#
_entry.id   3804eb964a8edcd397fa9860ce50b7d4
#
_cell.length_a   1.000
_cell.length_b   1.000
_cell.length_c   1.000
_cell.angle_alpha   90.00
_cell.angle_beta   90.00
_cell.angle_gamma   90.00
#
_symmetry.space_group_name_H-M   'P 1'
#
loop_
_entity.id
_entity.type
_entity.pdbx_description
1 polymer ?
#
loop_
_entity_poly.entity_id
_entity_poly.type
_entity_poly.pdbx_seq_one_letter_code
_entity_poly.pdbx_strand_id
1 'polypeptide(L)'
;MLDIQVIDDPAAATVALEPMRSRLLSELVEPASAATLATRVGLARQKVNYHLHALEAHGLVRLAQERKWGGLTERLLVATAASYVVSSSALGPVAADPNREIDRLSASYLIALGARVVREVGDLVRRATEAGKRLATLAVDTEVRFRSPTDRAAFSHELTDAITKLVSKYHDESTPGGRVHRLVVVAHPLPQKSHSKSNLKEPS
;
A
#
# COMPACT_ATOMS: atom_id res chain seq x y z
N MET A 1 4.83 8.26 -13.15
CA MET A 1 4.55 6.99 -12.46
C MET A 1 4.44 7.31 -10.98
N LEU A 2 3.45 6.78 -10.28
CA LEU A 2 3.34 6.89 -8.82
C LEU A 2 4.39 6.01 -8.16
N ASP A 3 4.85 6.36 -6.95
CA ASP A 3 5.68 5.46 -6.16
C ASP A 3 4.85 4.27 -5.65
N ILE A 4 3.59 4.55 -5.22
CA ILE A 4 2.66 3.55 -4.73
C ILE A 4 1.22 3.90 -5.16
N GLN A 5 0.45 2.89 -5.56
CA GLN A 5 -0.98 2.99 -5.84
C GLN A 5 -1.77 2.06 -4.93
N VAL A 6 -2.78 2.59 -4.27
CA VAL A 6 -3.72 1.80 -3.48
C VAL A 6 -4.90 1.40 -4.37
N ILE A 7 -5.19 0.10 -4.43
CA ILE A 7 -6.28 -0.50 -5.21
C ILE A 7 -7.44 -0.76 -4.25
N ASP A 8 -8.51 0.01 -4.39
CA ASP A 8 -9.73 -0.10 -3.58
C ASP A 8 -10.86 -0.82 -4.32
N ASP A 9 -10.82 -0.81 -5.66
CA ASP A 9 -11.82 -1.49 -6.49
C ASP A 9 -11.61 -3.01 -6.51
N PRO A 10 -12.64 -3.81 -6.18
CA PRO A 10 -12.57 -5.28 -6.18
C PRO A 10 -12.17 -5.87 -7.54
N ALA A 11 -12.66 -5.28 -8.64
CA ALA A 11 -12.37 -5.78 -9.98
C ALA A 11 -10.91 -5.52 -10.35
N ALA A 12 -10.38 -4.33 -10.08
CA ALA A 12 -8.98 -3.99 -10.26
C ALA A 12 -8.07 -4.86 -9.38
N ALA A 13 -8.47 -5.14 -8.12
CA ALA A 13 -7.73 -6.04 -7.23
C ALA A 13 -7.66 -7.46 -7.81
N THR A 14 -8.78 -8.01 -8.30
CA THR A 14 -8.81 -9.32 -8.94
C THR A 14 -7.90 -9.36 -10.18
N VAL A 15 -7.89 -8.28 -10.96
CA VAL A 15 -7.02 -8.15 -12.13
C VAL A 15 -5.54 -8.10 -11.73
N ALA A 16 -5.18 -7.30 -10.74
CA ALA A 16 -3.80 -7.13 -10.30
C ALA A 16 -3.20 -8.39 -9.65
N LEU A 17 -4.02 -9.14 -8.91
CA LEU A 17 -3.60 -10.34 -8.17
C LEU A 17 -3.44 -11.58 -9.06
N GLU A 18 -3.89 -11.57 -10.30
CA GLU A 18 -3.68 -12.70 -11.23
C GLU A 18 -2.17 -12.82 -11.52
N PRO A 19 -1.56 -14.02 -11.37
CA PRO A 19 -0.10 -14.18 -11.37
C PRO A 19 0.62 -13.64 -12.61
N MET A 20 0.04 -13.85 -13.81
CA MET A 20 0.65 -13.39 -15.06
C MET A 20 0.57 -11.86 -15.17
N ARG A 21 -0.54 -11.25 -14.75
CA ARG A 21 -0.71 -9.80 -14.78
C ARG A 21 0.19 -9.12 -13.76
N SER A 22 0.32 -9.70 -12.56
CA SER A 22 1.29 -9.23 -11.56
C SER A 22 2.72 -9.26 -12.10
N ARG A 23 3.11 -10.35 -12.81
CA ARG A 23 4.40 -10.44 -13.49
C ARG A 23 4.55 -9.39 -14.59
N LEU A 24 3.52 -9.15 -15.40
CA LEU A 24 3.55 -8.11 -16.43
C LEU A 24 3.70 -6.71 -15.84
N LEU A 25 3.04 -6.42 -14.70
CA LEU A 25 3.21 -5.15 -14.00
C LEU A 25 4.66 -4.93 -13.54
N SER A 26 5.33 -5.98 -13.04
CA SER A 26 6.74 -5.88 -12.65
C SER A 26 7.70 -5.66 -13.83
N GLU A 27 7.33 -6.08 -15.03
CA GLU A 27 8.09 -5.86 -16.27
C GLU A 27 7.83 -4.48 -16.91
N LEU A 28 6.76 -3.79 -16.48
CA LEU A 28 6.30 -2.52 -17.02
C LEU A 28 6.76 -1.29 -16.23
N VAL A 29 7.81 -1.42 -15.42
CA VAL A 29 8.46 -0.29 -14.76
C VAL A 29 8.98 0.71 -15.80
N GLU A 30 9.45 0.21 -16.94
CA GLU A 30 9.78 0.99 -18.14
C GLU A 30 8.80 0.70 -19.28
N PRO A 31 8.59 1.67 -20.19
CA PRO A 31 7.70 1.47 -21.33
C PRO A 31 8.10 0.27 -22.18
N ALA A 32 7.19 -0.66 -22.37
CA ALA A 32 7.41 -1.85 -23.19
C ALA A 32 6.22 -2.17 -24.10
N SER A 33 6.49 -2.83 -25.24
CA SER A 33 5.45 -3.29 -26.15
C SER A 33 5.01 -4.71 -25.79
N ALA A 34 3.83 -5.12 -26.25
CA ALA A 34 3.35 -6.47 -26.10
C ALA A 34 4.31 -7.52 -26.73
N ALA A 35 5.01 -7.18 -27.81
CA ALA A 35 6.00 -8.06 -28.44
C ALA A 35 7.22 -8.24 -27.52
N THR A 36 7.75 -7.15 -26.96
CA THR A 36 8.86 -7.18 -26.01
C THR A 36 8.51 -8.01 -24.76
N LEU A 37 7.33 -7.75 -24.19
CA LEU A 37 6.85 -8.46 -23.01
C LEU A 37 6.63 -9.93 -23.29
N ALA A 38 6.10 -10.29 -24.46
CA ALA A 38 5.90 -11.69 -24.86
C ALA A 38 7.20 -12.49 -24.80
N THR A 39 8.29 -11.91 -25.29
CA THR A 39 9.63 -12.51 -25.21
C THR A 39 10.09 -12.66 -23.75
N ARG A 40 9.91 -11.64 -22.92
CA ARG A 40 10.35 -11.65 -21.51
C ARG A 40 9.60 -12.67 -20.64
N VAL A 41 8.29 -12.78 -20.86
CA VAL A 41 7.45 -13.68 -20.03
C VAL A 41 7.24 -15.07 -20.63
N GLY A 42 7.71 -15.30 -21.87
CA GLY A 42 7.59 -16.61 -22.54
C GLY A 42 6.17 -16.94 -22.99
N LEU A 43 5.37 -15.95 -23.39
CA LEU A 43 4.00 -16.13 -23.86
C LEU A 43 3.82 -15.65 -25.31
N ALA A 44 2.77 -16.18 -25.97
CA ALA A 44 2.35 -15.64 -27.26
C ALA A 44 1.89 -14.17 -27.10
N ARG A 45 2.28 -13.29 -28.07
CA ARG A 45 1.93 -11.86 -28.08
C ARG A 45 0.44 -11.61 -27.91
N GLN A 46 -0.42 -12.47 -28.49
CA GLN A 46 -1.87 -12.36 -28.35
C GLN A 46 -2.34 -12.51 -26.91
N LYS A 47 -1.76 -13.47 -26.15
CA LYS A 47 -2.07 -13.65 -24.73
C LYS A 47 -1.60 -12.47 -23.89
N VAL A 48 -0.40 -11.94 -24.18
CA VAL A 48 0.09 -10.74 -23.51
C VAL A 48 -0.82 -9.55 -23.77
N ASN A 49 -1.25 -9.33 -25.02
CA ASN A 49 -2.22 -8.26 -25.34
C ASN A 49 -3.52 -8.41 -24.53
N TYR A 50 -4.06 -9.62 -24.39
CA TYR A 50 -5.25 -9.87 -23.58
C TYR A 50 -5.06 -9.40 -22.12
N HIS A 51 -3.94 -9.77 -21.50
CA HIS A 51 -3.62 -9.35 -20.13
C HIS A 51 -3.39 -7.82 -20.04
N LEU A 52 -2.70 -7.22 -21.00
CA LEU A 52 -2.47 -5.78 -21.04
C LEU A 52 -3.76 -4.97 -21.18
N HIS A 53 -4.70 -5.42 -22.01
CA HIS A 53 -6.02 -4.76 -22.11
C HIS A 53 -6.80 -4.83 -20.79
N ALA A 54 -6.74 -5.96 -20.08
CA ALA A 54 -7.36 -6.06 -18.76
C ALA A 54 -6.69 -5.09 -17.75
N LEU A 55 -5.37 -5.00 -17.74
CA LEU A 55 -4.64 -4.06 -16.87
C LEU A 55 -4.95 -2.60 -17.22
N GLU A 56 -5.04 -2.28 -18.51
CA GLU A 56 -5.35 -0.93 -19.01
C GLU A 56 -6.79 -0.52 -18.65
N ALA A 57 -7.76 -1.43 -18.82
CA ALA A 57 -9.16 -1.19 -18.49
C ALA A 57 -9.37 -0.85 -17.00
N HIS A 58 -8.50 -1.33 -16.12
CA HIS A 58 -8.53 -1.06 -14.69
C HIS A 58 -7.51 0.01 -14.23
N GLY A 59 -6.89 0.74 -15.17
CA GLY A 59 -5.97 1.84 -14.84
C GLY A 59 -4.68 1.43 -14.14
N LEU A 60 -4.25 0.17 -14.33
CA LEU A 60 -3.00 -0.36 -13.76
C LEU A 60 -1.81 -0.16 -14.70
N VAL A 61 -2.08 0.00 -15.98
CA VAL A 61 -1.12 0.41 -17.01
C VAL A 61 -1.70 1.52 -17.85
N ARG A 62 -0.84 2.30 -18.48
CA ARG A 62 -1.23 3.39 -19.39
C ARG A 62 -0.36 3.40 -20.63
N LEU A 63 -0.86 4.00 -21.69
CA LEU A 63 -0.06 4.30 -22.87
C LEU A 63 1.04 5.29 -22.52
N ALA A 64 2.28 4.92 -22.77
CA ALA A 64 3.45 5.79 -22.62
C ALA A 64 3.81 6.46 -23.94
N GLN A 65 3.81 5.68 -25.02
CA GLN A 65 4.21 6.13 -26.35
C GLN A 65 3.61 5.24 -27.45
N GLU A 66 3.35 5.80 -28.61
CA GLU A 66 3.11 5.07 -29.86
C GLU A 66 4.30 5.24 -30.80
N ARG A 67 4.74 4.13 -31.38
CA ARG A 67 5.77 4.13 -32.42
C ARG A 67 5.17 3.63 -33.72
N LYS A 68 5.33 4.41 -34.77
CA LYS A 68 4.93 4.03 -36.13
C LYS A 68 6.15 3.54 -36.91
N TRP A 69 6.08 2.32 -37.44
CA TRP A 69 7.13 1.78 -38.27
C TRP A 69 6.51 0.91 -39.38
N GLY A 70 6.83 1.24 -40.66
CA GLY A 70 6.41 0.43 -41.80
C GLY A 70 4.90 0.19 -41.90
N GLY A 71 4.05 1.18 -41.55
CA GLY A 71 2.59 1.02 -41.57
C GLY A 71 1.98 0.33 -40.32
N LEU A 72 2.80 -0.14 -39.38
CA LEU A 72 2.38 -0.71 -38.10
C LEU A 72 2.51 0.31 -36.99
N THR A 73 1.52 0.34 -36.10
CA THR A 73 1.58 1.12 -34.84
C THR A 73 1.89 0.18 -33.70
N GLU A 74 3.02 0.41 -33.04
CA GLU A 74 3.40 -0.29 -31.81
C GLU A 74 3.08 0.60 -30.61
N ARG A 75 2.28 0.06 -29.67
CA ARG A 75 1.93 0.72 -28.41
C ARG A 75 2.92 0.30 -27.33
N LEU A 76 3.55 1.27 -26.69
CA LEU A 76 4.38 1.08 -25.52
C LEU A 76 3.55 1.43 -24.28
N LEU A 77 3.35 0.46 -23.42
CA LEU A 77 2.62 0.63 -22.16
C LEU A 77 3.60 0.71 -21.01
N VAL A 78 3.21 1.38 -19.94
CA VAL A 78 3.97 1.49 -18.69
C VAL A 78 3.02 1.34 -17.50
N ALA A 79 3.49 0.75 -16.41
CA ALA A 79 2.74 0.66 -15.16
C ALA A 79 2.42 2.06 -14.61
N THR A 80 1.27 2.22 -13.98
CA THR A 80 0.84 3.49 -13.38
C THR A 80 1.57 3.79 -12.08
N ALA A 81 2.05 2.75 -11.38
CA ALA A 81 2.82 2.86 -10.15
C ALA A 81 3.99 1.88 -10.11
N ALA A 82 5.02 2.20 -9.30
CA ALA A 82 6.15 1.32 -9.03
C ALA A 82 5.76 0.17 -8.09
N SER A 83 4.78 0.40 -7.22
CA SER A 83 4.26 -0.58 -6.26
C SER A 83 2.75 -0.47 -6.12
N TYR A 84 2.11 -1.58 -5.78
CA TYR A 84 0.67 -1.66 -5.59
C TYR A 84 0.33 -2.24 -4.23
N VAL A 85 -0.68 -1.68 -3.56
CA VAL A 85 -1.25 -2.20 -2.31
C VAL A 85 -2.73 -2.39 -2.51
N VAL A 86 -3.22 -3.61 -2.31
CA VAL A 86 -4.66 -3.88 -2.29
C VAL A 86 -5.20 -3.48 -0.93
N SER A 87 -6.12 -2.53 -0.92
CA SER A 87 -6.81 -2.09 0.28
C SER A 87 -7.82 -3.14 0.75
N SER A 88 -8.04 -3.23 2.06
CA SER A 88 -9.11 -4.08 2.59
C SER A 88 -10.49 -3.69 2.08
N SER A 89 -10.70 -2.44 1.65
CA SER A 89 -11.97 -1.98 1.05
C SER A 89 -12.34 -2.74 -0.23
N ALA A 90 -11.37 -3.32 -0.94
CA ALA A 90 -11.63 -4.22 -2.06
C ALA A 90 -12.42 -5.48 -1.68
N LEU A 91 -12.52 -5.81 -0.38
CA LEU A 91 -13.36 -6.90 0.13
C LEU A 91 -14.83 -6.46 0.37
N GLY A 92 -15.17 -5.21 0.12
CA GLY A 92 -16.53 -4.69 0.29
C GLY A 92 -17.06 -4.81 1.74
N PRO A 93 -18.26 -5.39 1.96
CA PRO A 93 -18.87 -5.41 3.30
C PRO A 93 -18.09 -6.17 4.37
N VAL A 94 -17.17 -7.07 3.99
CA VAL A 94 -16.34 -7.85 4.94
C VAL A 94 -14.97 -7.22 5.19
N ALA A 95 -14.73 -6.02 4.63
CA ALA A 95 -13.51 -5.28 4.89
C ALA A 95 -13.34 -4.96 6.38
N ALA A 96 -12.11 -4.98 6.87
CA ALA A 96 -11.79 -4.59 8.25
C ALA A 96 -12.11 -3.10 8.45
N ASP A 97 -12.95 -2.79 9.46
CA ASP A 97 -13.37 -1.43 9.80
C ASP A 97 -13.27 -1.21 11.31
N PRO A 98 -12.43 -0.26 11.77
CA PRO A 98 -12.26 0.01 13.20
C PRO A 98 -13.53 0.55 13.87
N ASN A 99 -14.53 1.04 13.11
CA ASN A 99 -15.81 1.46 13.69
C ASN A 99 -16.67 0.27 14.15
N ARG A 100 -16.38 -0.95 13.68
CA ARG A 100 -17.06 -2.18 14.09
C ARG A 100 -16.42 -2.85 15.29
N GLU A 101 -15.20 -2.45 15.64
CA GLU A 101 -14.44 -3.03 16.75
C GLU A 101 -14.83 -2.33 18.06
N ILE A 102 -15.37 -3.08 18.99
CA ILE A 102 -15.81 -2.56 20.32
C ILE A 102 -14.60 -2.33 21.23
N ASP A 103 -13.65 -3.28 21.23
CA ASP A 103 -12.42 -3.20 22.04
C ASP A 103 -11.30 -2.51 21.29
N ARG A 104 -11.04 -1.26 21.63
CA ARG A 104 -9.97 -0.44 21.05
C ARG A 104 -8.55 -0.85 21.45
N LEU A 105 -8.41 -1.78 22.42
CA LEU A 105 -7.12 -2.34 22.81
C LEU A 105 -6.84 -3.69 22.15
N SER A 106 -7.78 -4.20 21.36
CA SER A 106 -7.64 -5.48 20.65
C SER A 106 -6.68 -5.41 19.47
N ALA A 107 -6.06 -6.53 19.15
CA ALA A 107 -5.27 -6.66 17.93
C ALA A 107 -6.13 -6.46 16.66
N SER A 108 -7.40 -6.88 16.69
CA SER A 108 -8.37 -6.67 15.60
C SER A 108 -8.56 -5.19 15.31
N TYR A 109 -8.76 -4.38 16.36
CA TYR A 109 -8.86 -2.93 16.22
C TYR A 109 -7.61 -2.32 15.58
N LEU A 110 -6.42 -2.76 16.03
CA LEU A 110 -5.15 -2.29 15.48
C LEU A 110 -5.03 -2.60 13.98
N ILE A 111 -5.39 -3.82 13.57
CA ILE A 111 -5.40 -4.23 12.15
C ILE A 111 -6.39 -3.38 11.35
N ALA A 112 -7.61 -3.19 11.85
CA ALA A 112 -8.63 -2.39 11.20
C ALA A 112 -8.22 -0.91 11.09
N LEU A 113 -7.53 -0.38 12.10
CA LEU A 113 -6.96 0.97 12.10
C LEU A 113 -5.88 1.11 11.03
N GLY A 114 -4.98 0.14 10.90
CA GLY A 114 -3.97 0.09 9.85
C GLY A 114 -4.60 0.06 8.44
N ALA A 115 -5.63 -0.75 8.25
CA ALA A 115 -6.39 -0.80 7.00
C ALA A 115 -7.04 0.55 6.65
N ARG A 116 -7.58 1.27 7.64
CA ARG A 116 -8.10 2.63 7.47
C ARG A 116 -6.99 3.60 7.04
N VAL A 117 -5.82 3.56 7.68
CA VAL A 117 -4.69 4.44 7.34
C VAL A 117 -4.26 4.20 5.89
N VAL A 118 -4.11 2.95 5.46
CA VAL A 118 -3.76 2.60 4.07
C VAL A 118 -4.73 3.24 3.09
N ARG A 119 -6.03 3.09 3.30
CA ARG A 119 -7.07 3.66 2.43
C ARG A 119 -7.03 5.20 2.41
N GLU A 120 -7.05 5.85 3.58
CA GLU A 120 -7.06 7.32 3.70
C GLU A 120 -5.82 7.96 3.07
N VAL A 121 -4.63 7.39 3.32
CA VAL A 121 -3.37 7.89 2.75
C VAL A 121 -3.31 7.62 1.25
N GLY A 122 -3.79 6.47 0.77
CA GLY A 122 -3.89 6.17 -0.65
C GLY A 122 -4.75 7.17 -1.41
N ASP A 123 -5.93 7.51 -0.87
CA ASP A 123 -6.80 8.55 -1.42
C ASP A 123 -6.14 9.93 -1.46
N LEU A 124 -5.42 10.28 -0.40
CA LEU A 124 -4.70 11.56 -0.33
C LEU A 124 -3.56 11.62 -1.35
N VAL A 125 -2.79 10.54 -1.53
CA VAL A 125 -1.72 10.45 -2.53
C VAL A 125 -2.29 10.62 -3.93
N ARG A 126 -3.38 9.91 -4.26
CA ARG A 126 -4.05 10.03 -5.57
C ARG A 126 -4.45 11.48 -5.85
N ARG A 127 -5.21 12.12 -4.94
CA ARG A 127 -5.67 13.52 -5.07
C ARG A 127 -4.51 14.52 -5.15
N ALA A 128 -3.44 14.31 -4.38
CA ALA A 128 -2.26 15.16 -4.41
C ALA A 128 -1.56 15.09 -5.77
N THR A 129 -1.43 13.89 -6.32
CA THR A 129 -0.82 13.65 -7.63
C THR A 129 -1.65 14.28 -8.76
N GLU A 130 -2.98 14.08 -8.74
CA GLU A 130 -3.90 14.71 -9.71
C GLU A 130 -3.82 16.24 -9.67
N ALA A 131 -3.61 16.81 -8.49
CA ALA A 131 -3.46 18.25 -8.29
C ALA A 131 -2.03 18.78 -8.48
N GLY A 132 -1.05 17.93 -8.82
CA GLY A 132 0.36 18.29 -8.94
C GLY A 132 0.97 18.79 -7.62
N LYS A 133 0.45 18.37 -6.45
CA LYS A 133 0.88 18.81 -5.12
C LYS A 133 1.57 17.70 -4.36
N ARG A 134 2.45 18.09 -3.44
CA ARG A 134 3.04 17.15 -2.47
C ARG A 134 2.11 16.97 -1.27
N LEU A 135 1.99 15.74 -0.79
CA LEU A 135 1.31 15.42 0.45
C LEU A 135 2.29 15.60 1.61
N ALA A 136 1.95 16.47 2.57
CA ALA A 136 2.71 16.63 3.80
C ALA A 136 2.30 15.53 4.80
N THR A 137 3.22 14.65 5.12
CA THR A 137 3.05 13.55 6.08
C THR A 137 4.18 13.56 7.08
N LEU A 138 3.91 13.04 8.28
CA LEU A 138 4.90 12.73 9.30
C LEU A 138 4.78 11.25 9.65
N ALA A 139 5.90 10.53 9.65
CA ALA A 139 5.98 9.17 10.16
C ALA A 139 7.10 9.09 11.21
N VAL A 140 6.83 8.39 12.30
CA VAL A 140 7.83 8.02 13.31
C VAL A 140 7.83 6.50 13.39
N ASP A 141 8.97 5.90 13.08
CA ASP A 141 9.18 4.44 13.15
C ASP A 141 10.43 4.19 13.98
N THR A 142 10.27 3.51 15.11
CA THR A 142 11.35 3.21 16.04
C THR A 142 11.07 1.97 16.87
N GLU A 143 12.10 1.35 17.39
CA GLU A 143 12.01 0.19 18.27
C GLU A 143 12.41 0.56 19.70
N VAL A 144 11.64 0.09 20.68
CA VAL A 144 11.93 0.27 22.09
C VAL A 144 11.99 -1.09 22.77
N ARG A 145 13.10 -1.35 23.47
CA ARG A 145 13.25 -2.54 24.30
C ARG A 145 13.01 -2.18 25.76
N PHE A 146 11.90 -2.63 26.31
CA PHE A 146 11.57 -2.42 27.71
C PHE A 146 12.28 -3.44 28.62
N ARG A 147 12.76 -2.97 29.79
CA ARG A 147 13.39 -3.82 30.82
C ARG A 147 12.36 -4.68 31.55
N SER A 148 11.14 -4.17 31.68
CA SER A 148 10.07 -4.82 32.42
C SER A 148 8.69 -4.49 31.86
N PRO A 149 7.64 -5.26 32.18
CA PRO A 149 6.26 -4.89 31.88
C PRO A 149 5.84 -3.57 32.53
N THR A 150 6.39 -3.24 33.70
CA THR A 150 6.14 -1.98 34.41
C THR A 150 6.71 -0.78 33.63
N ASP A 151 7.95 -0.90 33.11
CA ASP A 151 8.54 0.16 32.29
C ASP A 151 7.73 0.39 31.01
N ARG A 152 7.20 -0.68 30.41
CA ARG A 152 6.32 -0.56 29.23
C ARG A 152 5.02 0.18 29.57
N ALA A 153 4.41 -0.10 30.71
CA ALA A 153 3.19 0.57 31.14
C ALA A 153 3.44 2.05 31.43
N ALA A 154 4.53 2.38 32.13
CA ALA A 154 4.95 3.76 32.36
C ALA A 154 5.19 4.53 31.06
N PHE A 155 5.94 3.95 30.13
CA PHE A 155 6.17 4.54 28.81
C PHE A 155 4.84 4.82 28.06
N SER A 156 3.89 3.87 28.07
CA SER A 156 2.60 4.06 27.39
C SER A 156 1.81 5.21 28.01
N HIS A 157 1.85 5.35 29.32
CA HIS A 157 1.20 6.43 30.04
C HIS A 157 1.85 7.80 29.69
N GLU A 158 3.17 7.90 29.81
CA GLU A 158 3.91 9.14 29.50
C GLU A 158 3.72 9.57 28.03
N LEU A 159 3.74 8.61 27.09
CA LEU A 159 3.49 8.88 25.68
C LEU A 159 2.08 9.41 25.46
N THR A 160 1.07 8.81 26.08
CA THR A 160 -0.32 9.26 25.99
C THR A 160 -0.50 10.67 26.55
N ASP A 161 0.11 10.97 27.68
CA ASP A 161 0.08 12.31 28.30
C ASP A 161 0.77 13.35 27.41
N ALA A 162 1.92 13.01 26.84
CA ALA A 162 2.64 13.89 25.92
C ALA A 162 1.82 14.22 24.68
N ILE A 163 1.19 13.21 24.08
CA ILE A 163 0.31 13.38 22.90
C ILE A 163 -0.90 14.25 23.29
N THR A 164 -1.55 13.96 24.42
CA THR A 164 -2.72 14.73 24.89
C THR A 164 -2.38 16.22 25.09
N LYS A 165 -1.24 16.51 25.71
CA LYS A 165 -0.74 17.87 25.87
C LYS A 165 -0.48 18.57 24.53
N LEU A 166 0.13 17.87 23.57
CA LEU A 166 0.38 18.42 22.23
C LEU A 166 -0.91 18.68 21.47
N VAL A 167 -1.84 17.72 21.50
CA VAL A 167 -3.16 17.89 20.86
C VAL A 167 -3.88 19.07 21.47
N SER A 168 -3.99 19.18 22.80
CA SER A 168 -4.65 20.31 23.45
C SER A 168 -4.01 21.66 23.13
N LYS A 169 -2.69 21.69 22.90
CA LYS A 169 -1.97 22.93 22.55
C LYS A 169 -2.22 23.41 21.12
N TYR A 170 -2.36 22.47 20.17
CA TYR A 170 -2.39 22.81 18.74
C TYR A 170 -3.76 22.56 18.09
N HIS A 171 -4.69 21.93 18.79
CA HIS A 171 -6.04 21.72 18.29
C HIS A 171 -6.86 23.01 18.38
N ASP A 172 -7.36 23.47 17.25
CA ASP A 172 -8.22 24.63 17.15
C ASP A 172 -9.32 24.38 16.13
N GLU A 173 -10.53 24.26 16.63
CA GLU A 173 -11.74 24.08 15.80
C GLU A 173 -12.26 25.38 15.19
N SER A 174 -11.81 26.53 15.73
CA SER A 174 -12.33 27.84 15.36
C SER A 174 -11.63 28.48 14.18
N THR A 175 -10.43 28.01 13.80
CA THR A 175 -9.64 28.61 12.72
C THR A 175 -10.25 28.35 11.34
N PRO A 176 -10.75 29.41 10.64
CA PRO A 176 -11.28 29.24 9.28
C PRO A 176 -10.19 28.73 8.33
N GLY A 177 -10.47 27.64 7.61
CA GLY A 177 -9.52 27.03 6.66
C GLY A 177 -8.49 26.12 7.31
N GLY A 178 -8.57 25.88 8.59
CA GLY A 178 -7.79 24.86 9.30
C GLY A 178 -7.99 23.47 8.68
N ARG A 179 -6.92 22.69 8.57
CA ARG A 179 -6.98 21.33 8.03
C ARG A 179 -6.90 20.30 9.13
N VAL A 180 -7.90 19.43 9.22
CA VAL A 180 -7.88 18.32 10.16
C VAL A 180 -6.86 17.28 9.74
N HIS A 181 -5.98 16.89 10.66
CA HIS A 181 -5.01 15.81 10.51
C HIS A 181 -5.37 14.65 11.43
N ARG A 182 -5.27 13.44 10.96
CA ARG A 182 -5.39 12.25 11.80
C ARG A 182 -4.02 11.91 12.37
N LEU A 183 -3.93 11.84 13.68
CA LEU A 183 -2.78 11.29 14.39
C LEU A 183 -3.11 9.86 14.84
N VAL A 184 -2.29 8.91 14.44
CA VAL A 184 -2.39 7.50 14.83
C VAL A 184 -1.05 7.11 15.44
N VAL A 185 -1.10 6.65 16.67
CA VAL A 185 0.08 6.13 17.39
C VAL A 185 -0.24 4.73 17.85
N VAL A 186 0.60 3.78 17.47
CA VAL A 186 0.43 2.36 17.76
C VAL A 186 1.73 1.78 18.30
N ALA A 187 1.63 0.83 19.23
CA ALA A 187 2.75 0.04 19.71
C ALA A 187 2.33 -1.42 19.80
N HIS A 188 3.16 -2.31 19.25
CA HIS A 188 2.92 -3.74 19.29
C HIS A 188 4.24 -4.51 19.47
N PRO A 189 4.22 -5.73 20.03
CA PRO A 189 5.40 -6.57 20.05
C PRO A 189 5.89 -6.89 18.63
N LEU A 190 7.21 -6.91 18.43
CA LEU A 190 7.76 -7.43 17.18
C LEU A 190 7.60 -8.94 17.10
N PRO A 191 7.31 -9.50 15.90
CA PRO A 191 7.34 -10.94 15.69
C PRO A 191 8.73 -11.50 16.04
N GLN A 192 8.77 -12.54 16.85
CA GLN A 192 10.03 -13.24 17.10
C GLN A 192 10.45 -13.95 15.81
N LYS A 193 11.70 -13.71 15.37
CA LYS A 193 12.28 -14.51 14.29
C LYS A 193 12.36 -15.95 14.80
N SER A 194 11.59 -16.86 14.21
CA SER A 194 11.72 -18.28 14.47
C SER A 194 13.14 -18.69 14.08
N HIS A 195 14.00 -18.97 15.06
CA HIS A 195 15.25 -19.65 14.79
C HIS A 195 14.88 -21.06 14.35
N SER A 196 14.94 -21.31 13.05
CA SER A 196 14.92 -22.66 12.50
C SER A 196 16.11 -23.39 13.11
N LYS A 197 15.83 -24.25 14.08
CA LYS A 197 16.83 -25.22 14.60
C LYS A 197 17.11 -26.16 13.44
N SER A 198 18.18 -25.90 12.70
CA SER A 198 18.79 -26.91 11.85
C SER A 198 19.37 -27.99 12.78
N ASN A 199 18.59 -29.03 13.05
CA ASN A 199 19.08 -30.27 13.60
C ASN A 199 19.94 -30.94 12.51
N LEU A 200 21.20 -30.58 12.47
CA LEU A 200 22.23 -31.44 11.92
C LEU A 200 22.37 -32.64 12.88
N LYS A 201 21.68 -33.73 12.58
CA LYS A 201 22.05 -35.05 13.09
C LYS A 201 23.36 -35.43 12.39
N GLU A 202 24.44 -35.42 13.13
CA GLU A 202 25.65 -36.14 12.72
C GLU A 202 25.34 -37.65 12.70
N PRO A 203 25.70 -38.39 11.67
CA PRO A 203 25.66 -39.84 11.68
C PRO A 203 26.93 -40.37 12.40
N SER A 204 26.70 -41.22 13.35
CA SER A 204 27.73 -42.10 13.98
C SER A 204 28.14 -43.18 13.00
#